data_c80451188640547bd38177f03cf018e9
#
_entry.id   c80451188640547bd38177f03cf018e9
#
_cell.length_a   1.000
_cell.length_b   1.000
_cell.length_c   1.000
_cell.angle_alpha   90.00
_cell.angle_beta   90.00
_cell.angle_gamma   90.00
#
_symmetry.space_group_name_H-M   'P 1'
#
loop_
_entity.id
_entity.type
_entity.pdbx_description
1 polymer ?
#
loop_
_entity_poly.entity_id
_entity_poly.type
_entity_poly.pdbx_seq_one_letter_code
_entity_poly.pdbx_strand_id
1 'polypeptide(L)'
;MPLNVFAVGASRNIGYYSAIRLLAKGATVTFLLRSPSVFDADSLIQEHIKSGKVRLVKGDALNASNVDAAWAEASKDGPVDVLIYTLGAVGGSLHPIKGVVLDPPNLVTLALTTVLCSMPKTMPPPKIVVVTSSGVSPTSRKKMPFVLKPLYGYMIPGPLQDKLATERILWHCAGWEWNPADGEPSAEVLNKDWKATEGLPAAGSLKDIVVLRPALLIDCECLADSAAEQGKPLPYRCGPGEVGGWKVSRKDCAHFIVEGILEDWETWGGKQLSIAY
;
A
#
# COMPACT_ATOMS: atom_id res chain seq x y z
N MET A 1 20.42 7.71 -9.31
CA MET A 1 20.15 8.86 -8.41
C MET A 1 19.34 8.35 -7.22
N PRO A 2 19.47 8.91 -6.03
CA PRO A 2 18.64 8.52 -4.90
C PRO A 2 17.16 8.81 -5.21
N LEU A 3 16.28 7.88 -4.84
CA LEU A 3 14.84 7.98 -5.09
C LEU A 3 14.19 9.09 -4.27
N ASN A 4 13.23 9.79 -4.86
CA ASN A 4 12.30 10.69 -4.17
C ASN A 4 10.97 9.95 -3.95
N VAL A 5 10.61 9.73 -2.69
CA VAL A 5 9.50 8.87 -2.31
C VAL A 5 8.42 9.63 -1.56
N PHE A 6 7.17 9.47 -1.98
CA PHE A 6 6.01 9.90 -1.22
C PHE A 6 5.36 8.70 -0.53
N ALA A 7 5.20 8.76 0.79
CA ALA A 7 4.73 7.65 1.61
C ALA A 7 3.44 7.99 2.35
N VAL A 8 2.38 7.21 2.11
CA VAL A 8 1.07 7.35 2.76
C VAL A 8 0.75 6.09 3.53
N GLY A 9 0.37 6.24 4.80
CA GLY A 9 0.15 5.10 5.71
C GLY A 9 1.43 4.50 6.28
N ALA A 10 2.54 5.25 6.24
CA ALA A 10 3.88 4.76 6.58
C ALA A 10 4.36 5.16 7.99
N SER A 11 3.45 5.53 8.90
CA SER A 11 3.81 5.83 10.29
C SER A 11 4.26 4.60 11.10
N ARG A 12 4.02 3.40 10.59
CA ARG A 12 4.32 2.11 11.23
C ARG A 12 4.26 0.95 10.23
N ASN A 13 4.60 -0.24 10.69
CA ASN A 13 4.43 -1.50 9.96
C ASN A 13 5.14 -1.51 8.59
N ILE A 14 4.53 -2.11 7.56
CA ILE A 14 5.14 -2.29 6.22
C ILE A 14 5.66 -0.95 5.66
N GLY A 15 4.85 0.10 5.73
CA GLY A 15 5.25 1.42 5.21
C GLY A 15 6.46 2.01 5.93
N TYR A 16 6.49 1.92 7.26
CA TYR A 16 7.63 2.35 8.06
C TYR A 16 8.90 1.55 7.72
N TYR A 17 8.80 0.21 7.71
CA TYR A 17 9.95 -0.64 7.38
C TYR A 17 10.45 -0.41 5.94
N SER A 18 9.54 -0.18 4.99
CA SER A 18 9.94 0.19 3.62
C SER A 18 10.65 1.54 3.58
N ALA A 19 10.14 2.53 4.32
CA ALA A 19 10.77 3.86 4.39
C ALA A 19 12.17 3.81 4.99
N ILE A 20 12.37 3.07 6.09
CA ILE A 20 13.71 2.90 6.70
C ILE A 20 14.70 2.25 5.72
N ARG A 21 14.29 1.22 4.98
CA ARG A 21 15.12 0.57 3.96
C ARG A 21 15.49 1.54 2.82
N LEU A 22 14.53 2.32 2.36
CA LEU A 22 14.76 3.34 1.32
C LEU A 22 15.70 4.44 1.80
N LEU A 23 15.52 4.92 3.03
CA LEU A 23 16.42 5.90 3.64
C LEU A 23 17.85 5.38 3.77
N ALA A 24 18.03 4.11 4.17
CA ALA A 24 19.33 3.45 4.21
C ALA A 24 19.99 3.37 2.83
N LYS A 25 19.20 3.32 1.74
CA LYS A 25 19.69 3.40 0.35
C LYS A 25 19.85 4.86 -0.15
N GLY A 26 19.70 5.84 0.73
CA GLY A 26 19.92 7.25 0.43
C GLY A 26 18.73 7.98 -0.20
N ALA A 27 17.55 7.36 -0.24
CA ALA A 27 16.32 8.01 -0.72
C ALA A 27 15.94 9.21 0.15
N THR A 28 15.13 10.11 -0.43
CA THR A 28 14.40 11.13 0.34
C THR A 28 12.95 10.68 0.45
N VAL A 29 12.40 10.70 1.67
CA VAL A 29 11.03 10.22 1.93
C VAL A 29 10.19 11.34 2.54
N THR A 30 9.09 11.66 1.87
CA THR A 30 8.05 12.56 2.39
C THR A 30 6.90 11.75 2.95
N PHE A 31 6.60 11.92 4.22
CA PHE A 31 5.50 11.24 4.90
C PHE A 31 4.29 12.14 5.04
N LEU A 32 3.12 11.68 4.63
CA LEU A 32 1.84 12.29 5.02
C LEU A 32 1.33 11.62 6.31
N LEU A 33 1.22 12.40 7.38
CA LEU A 33 0.93 11.90 8.73
C LEU A 33 -0.14 12.74 9.42
N ARG A 34 -1.14 12.10 10.01
CA ARG A 34 -2.11 12.79 10.87
C ARG A 34 -1.43 13.39 12.10
N SER A 35 -0.44 12.72 12.64
CA SER A 35 0.33 13.13 13.81
C SER A 35 1.82 12.89 13.57
N PRO A 36 2.59 13.89 13.13
CA PRO A 36 4.05 13.78 12.95
C PRO A 36 4.80 13.39 14.22
N SER A 37 4.25 13.72 15.39
CA SER A 37 4.83 13.36 16.70
C SER A 37 5.00 11.85 16.92
N VAL A 38 4.42 11.00 16.07
CA VAL A 38 4.66 9.55 16.10
C VAL A 38 6.15 9.20 15.98
N PHE A 39 6.95 10.09 15.40
CA PHE A 39 8.38 9.91 15.19
C PHE A 39 9.28 10.71 16.15
N ASP A 40 8.72 11.43 17.13
CA ASP A 40 9.52 12.26 18.06
C ASP A 40 10.55 11.44 18.83
N ALA A 41 10.21 10.21 19.21
CA ALA A 41 11.09 9.28 19.91
C ALA A 41 11.87 8.31 19.00
N ASP A 42 11.67 8.40 17.69
CA ASP A 42 12.33 7.52 16.70
C ASP A 42 13.67 8.10 16.29
N SER A 43 14.76 7.61 16.87
CA SER A 43 16.11 8.12 16.65
C SER A 43 16.55 8.03 15.17
N LEU A 44 16.16 6.95 14.46
CA LEU A 44 16.51 6.77 13.06
C LEU A 44 15.81 7.83 12.17
N ILE A 45 14.51 8.01 12.35
CA ILE A 45 13.76 9.03 11.60
C ILE A 45 14.27 10.43 11.96
N GLN A 46 14.57 10.71 13.24
CA GLN A 46 15.09 12.01 13.67
C GLN A 46 16.45 12.33 13.06
N GLU A 47 17.33 11.37 12.87
CA GLU A 47 18.60 11.53 12.16
C GLU A 47 18.37 11.90 10.70
N HIS A 48 17.44 11.22 10.02
CA HIS A 48 17.10 11.51 8.63
C HIS A 48 16.35 12.85 8.44
N ILE A 49 15.58 13.30 9.44
CA ILE A 49 15.02 14.65 9.45
C ILE A 49 16.14 15.69 9.48
N LYS A 50 17.12 15.54 10.39
CA LYS A 50 18.26 16.45 10.51
C LYS A 50 19.11 16.52 9.24
N SER A 51 19.25 15.40 8.52
CA SER A 51 19.98 15.34 7.25
C SER A 51 19.16 15.79 6.03
N GLY A 52 17.88 16.19 6.23
CA GLY A 52 16.97 16.61 5.15
C GLY A 52 16.45 15.47 4.26
N LYS A 53 16.69 14.22 4.64
CA LYS A 53 16.21 13.03 3.92
C LYS A 53 14.79 12.63 4.28
N VAL A 54 14.27 13.11 5.39
CA VAL A 54 12.88 12.89 5.80
C VAL A 54 12.14 14.22 5.86
N ARG A 55 10.95 14.25 5.28
CA ARG A 55 10.00 15.37 5.35
C ARG A 55 8.71 14.87 5.96
N LEU A 56 8.22 15.57 6.98
CA LEU A 56 6.98 15.23 7.65
C LEU A 56 5.92 16.27 7.33
N VAL A 57 4.87 15.85 6.62
CA VAL A 57 3.71 16.71 6.33
C VAL A 57 2.56 16.28 7.23
N LYS A 58 2.09 17.22 8.08
CA LYS A 58 0.89 17.00 8.89
C LYS A 58 -0.34 17.10 8.01
N GLY A 59 -1.16 16.07 7.98
CA GLY A 59 -2.41 16.07 7.22
C GLY A 59 -3.14 14.73 7.26
N ASP A 60 -4.38 14.78 6.84
CA ASP A 60 -5.23 13.61 6.67
C ASP A 60 -5.32 13.26 5.18
N ALA A 61 -5.11 12.00 4.84
CA ALA A 61 -5.21 11.50 3.46
C ALA A 61 -6.65 11.56 2.90
N LEU A 62 -7.65 11.78 3.73
CA LEU A 62 -9.04 12.03 3.32
C LEU A 62 -9.29 13.49 2.92
N ASN A 63 -8.38 14.41 3.22
CA ASN A 63 -8.51 15.82 2.94
C ASN A 63 -7.65 16.22 1.73
N ALA A 64 -8.30 16.63 0.64
CA ALA A 64 -7.63 16.96 -0.62
C ALA A 64 -6.54 18.04 -0.44
N SER A 65 -6.83 19.14 0.28
CA SER A 65 -5.86 20.21 0.48
C SER A 65 -4.64 19.77 1.30
N ASN A 66 -4.79 18.82 2.23
CA ASN A 66 -3.64 18.24 2.93
C ASN A 66 -2.80 17.35 2.01
N VAL A 67 -3.46 16.60 1.13
CA VAL A 67 -2.78 15.74 0.15
C VAL A 67 -2.08 16.58 -0.91
N ASP A 68 -2.71 17.66 -1.39
CA ASP A 68 -2.08 18.62 -2.32
C ASP A 68 -0.80 19.24 -1.72
N ALA A 69 -0.87 19.66 -0.45
CA ALA A 69 0.30 20.17 0.27
C ALA A 69 1.40 19.11 0.41
N ALA A 70 1.02 17.85 0.65
CA ALA A 70 1.97 16.76 0.76
C ALA A 70 2.64 16.41 -0.59
N TRP A 71 1.89 16.42 -1.69
CA TRP A 71 2.45 16.30 -3.03
C TRP A 71 3.40 17.45 -3.37
N ALA A 72 3.01 18.70 -3.04
CA ALA A 72 3.86 19.88 -3.26
C ALA A 72 5.18 19.76 -2.50
N GLU A 73 5.14 19.36 -1.21
CA GLU A 73 6.35 19.14 -0.41
C GLU A 73 7.19 17.98 -0.95
N ALA A 74 6.56 16.88 -1.35
CA ALA A 74 7.25 15.73 -1.93
C ALA A 74 7.96 16.09 -3.26
N SER A 75 7.37 16.98 -4.04
CA SER A 75 7.84 17.34 -5.38
C SER A 75 8.72 18.58 -5.41
N LYS A 76 9.04 19.22 -4.28
CA LYS A 76 9.71 20.52 -4.24
C LYS A 76 11.13 20.53 -4.85
N ASP A 77 11.84 19.41 -4.77
CA ASP A 77 13.21 19.28 -5.31
C ASP A 77 13.25 18.46 -6.61
N GLY A 78 12.11 18.06 -7.13
CA GLY A 78 11.97 17.25 -8.34
C GLY A 78 10.77 16.31 -8.31
N PRO A 79 10.50 15.58 -9.40
CA PRO A 79 9.39 14.66 -9.45
C PRO A 79 9.51 13.57 -8.37
N VAL A 80 8.36 13.08 -7.93
CA VAL A 80 8.29 11.90 -7.08
C VAL A 80 8.54 10.67 -7.95
N ASP A 81 9.54 9.86 -7.60
CA ASP A 81 9.86 8.63 -8.32
C ASP A 81 8.95 7.48 -7.92
N VAL A 82 8.56 7.42 -6.62
CA VAL A 82 7.77 6.33 -6.06
C VAL A 82 6.72 6.84 -5.09
N LEU A 83 5.46 6.42 -5.29
CA LEU A 83 4.39 6.49 -4.29
C LEU A 83 4.28 5.14 -3.58
N ILE A 84 4.48 5.12 -2.27
CA ILE A 84 4.21 3.96 -1.41
C ILE A 84 2.91 4.21 -0.65
N TYR A 85 1.89 3.42 -0.94
CA TYR A 85 0.59 3.48 -0.29
C TYR A 85 0.36 2.21 0.53
N THR A 86 0.46 2.34 1.85
CA THR A 86 0.32 1.23 2.81
C THR A 86 -0.72 1.52 3.88
N LEU A 87 -1.65 2.45 3.58
CA LEU A 87 -2.72 2.78 4.50
C LEU A 87 -3.58 1.53 4.75
N GLY A 88 -3.71 1.18 6.01
CA GLY A 88 -4.56 0.09 6.48
C GLY A 88 -5.72 0.61 7.31
N ALA A 89 -6.79 -0.14 7.33
CA ALA A 89 -7.91 0.10 8.20
C ALA A 89 -7.50 -0.13 9.67
N VAL A 90 -7.26 0.93 10.40
CA VAL A 90 -6.93 0.89 11.82
C VAL A 90 -7.97 1.70 12.59
N GLY A 91 -8.50 1.12 13.68
CA GLY A 91 -9.44 1.81 14.55
C GLY A 91 -10.90 1.51 14.27
N GLY A 92 -11.20 0.46 13.51
CA GLY A 92 -12.57 -0.03 13.37
C GLY A 92 -13.13 -0.52 14.71
N SER A 93 -14.44 -0.35 14.93
CA SER A 93 -15.15 -0.93 16.06
C SER A 93 -15.51 -2.39 15.76
N LEU A 94 -15.44 -3.26 16.78
CA LEU A 94 -15.89 -4.64 16.64
C LEU A 94 -17.41 -4.70 16.86
N HIS A 95 -18.14 -5.02 15.79
CA HIS A 95 -19.59 -5.23 15.87
C HIS A 95 -19.88 -6.74 15.97
N PRO A 96 -20.77 -7.19 16.88
CA PRO A 96 -21.01 -8.63 17.13
C PRO A 96 -21.47 -9.43 15.89
N ILE A 97 -22.15 -8.78 14.94
CA ILE A 97 -22.67 -9.43 13.72
C ILE A 97 -21.86 -9.09 12.48
N LYS A 98 -21.34 -7.86 12.38
CA LYS A 98 -20.66 -7.34 11.18
C LYS A 98 -19.13 -7.48 11.21
N GLY A 99 -18.55 -7.97 12.32
CA GLY A 99 -17.11 -8.00 12.51
C GLY A 99 -16.52 -6.60 12.67
N VAL A 100 -15.35 -6.34 12.10
CA VAL A 100 -14.72 -5.02 12.15
C VAL A 100 -15.44 -4.06 11.21
N VAL A 101 -15.98 -2.99 11.78
CA VAL A 101 -16.65 -1.90 11.05
C VAL A 101 -15.73 -0.69 11.01
N LEU A 102 -15.49 -0.19 9.81
CA LEU A 102 -14.70 1.02 9.57
C LEU A 102 -15.62 2.24 9.53
N ASP A 103 -15.10 3.38 9.93
CA ASP A 103 -15.77 4.68 9.79
C ASP A 103 -14.76 5.71 9.25
N PRO A 104 -14.93 6.14 7.99
CA PRO A 104 -15.91 5.69 7.00
C PRO A 104 -15.61 4.24 6.50
N PRO A 105 -16.63 3.52 5.98
CA PRO A 105 -16.48 2.10 5.57
C PRO A 105 -15.50 1.90 4.42
N ASN A 106 -15.19 2.95 3.67
CA ASN A 106 -14.31 3.00 2.52
C ASN A 106 -13.06 3.87 2.74
N LEU A 107 -12.56 3.92 3.97
CA LEU A 107 -11.45 4.78 4.38
C LEU A 107 -10.21 4.65 3.49
N VAL A 108 -9.79 3.40 3.22
CA VAL A 108 -8.59 3.14 2.42
C VAL A 108 -8.80 3.56 0.97
N THR A 109 -9.98 3.25 0.43
CA THR A 109 -10.38 3.60 -0.95
C THR A 109 -10.48 5.12 -1.13
N LEU A 110 -11.15 5.83 -0.21
CA LEU A 110 -11.27 7.29 -0.27
C LEU A 110 -9.90 7.96 -0.19
N ALA A 111 -9.07 7.55 0.75
CA ALA A 111 -7.73 8.10 0.90
C ALA A 111 -6.86 7.85 -0.35
N LEU A 112 -6.92 6.65 -0.96
CA LEU A 112 -6.22 6.39 -2.21
C LEU A 112 -6.75 7.27 -3.34
N THR A 113 -8.07 7.38 -3.48
CA THR A 113 -8.70 8.23 -4.49
C THR A 113 -8.24 9.68 -4.34
N THR A 114 -8.25 10.23 -3.12
CA THR A 114 -7.77 11.58 -2.86
C THR A 114 -6.30 11.73 -3.28
N VAL A 115 -5.44 10.75 -2.92
CA VAL A 115 -4.01 10.77 -3.27
C VAL A 115 -3.80 10.75 -4.79
N LEU A 116 -4.56 9.93 -5.52
CA LEU A 116 -4.47 9.84 -6.99
C LEU A 116 -5.03 11.09 -7.68
N CYS A 117 -6.14 11.64 -7.20
CA CYS A 117 -6.74 12.87 -7.75
C CYS A 117 -5.86 14.10 -7.56
N SER A 118 -5.12 14.17 -6.46
CA SER A 118 -4.19 15.26 -6.12
C SER A 118 -2.80 15.11 -6.77
N MET A 119 -2.54 14.04 -7.50
CA MET A 119 -1.24 13.81 -8.12
C MET A 119 -0.93 14.92 -9.14
N PRO A 120 0.28 15.53 -9.09
CA PRO A 120 0.66 16.62 -10.01
C PRO A 120 0.58 16.17 -11.48
N LYS A 121 -0.26 16.83 -12.28
CA LYS A 121 -0.45 16.51 -13.70
C LYS A 121 0.66 17.06 -14.60
N THR A 122 1.51 17.96 -14.07
CA THR A 122 2.63 18.59 -14.78
C THR A 122 3.91 17.79 -14.73
N MET A 123 3.94 16.71 -13.95
CA MET A 123 5.08 15.83 -13.77
C MET A 123 4.74 14.41 -14.26
N PRO A 124 5.75 13.60 -14.66
CA PRO A 124 5.50 12.20 -14.96
C PRO A 124 4.94 11.48 -13.73
N PRO A 125 3.97 10.56 -13.91
CA PRO A 125 3.45 9.78 -12.80
C PRO A 125 4.55 8.90 -12.20
N PRO A 126 4.58 8.76 -10.86
CA PRO A 126 5.55 7.90 -10.17
C PRO A 126 5.25 6.42 -10.41
N LYS A 127 6.21 5.57 -10.09
CA LYS A 127 5.95 4.16 -9.78
C LYS A 127 5.07 4.08 -8.53
N ILE A 128 3.99 3.29 -8.59
CA ILE A 128 3.01 3.22 -7.49
C ILE A 128 3.01 1.82 -6.90
N VAL A 129 3.31 1.70 -5.62
CA VAL A 129 3.23 0.44 -4.87
C VAL A 129 2.13 0.55 -3.83
N VAL A 130 1.08 -0.27 -3.97
CA VAL A 130 -0.06 -0.30 -3.06
C VAL A 130 -0.15 -1.65 -2.36
N VAL A 131 -0.26 -1.66 -1.04
CA VAL A 131 -0.41 -2.88 -0.25
C VAL A 131 -1.88 -3.12 0.08
N THR A 132 -2.40 -4.24 -0.40
CA THR A 132 -3.77 -4.69 -0.11
C THR A 132 -3.77 -5.92 0.80
N SER A 133 -4.30 -7.06 0.38
CA SER A 133 -4.31 -8.30 1.17
C SER A 133 -4.64 -9.51 0.30
N SER A 134 -4.00 -10.64 0.55
CA SER A 134 -4.54 -11.92 0.07
C SER A 134 -5.96 -12.14 0.62
N GLY A 135 -6.81 -12.80 -0.16
CA GLY A 135 -8.21 -13.02 0.20
C GLY A 135 -9.13 -11.81 0.04
N VAL A 136 -8.65 -10.72 -0.58
CA VAL A 136 -9.45 -9.52 -0.84
C VAL A 136 -10.64 -9.83 -1.75
N SER A 137 -10.45 -10.64 -2.78
CA SER A 137 -11.50 -11.02 -3.73
C SER A 137 -12.02 -12.46 -3.50
N PRO A 138 -13.22 -12.79 -4.00
CA PRO A 138 -13.75 -14.16 -3.96
C PRO A 138 -12.82 -15.20 -4.59
N THR A 139 -12.15 -14.88 -5.70
CA THR A 139 -11.23 -15.82 -6.36
C THR A 139 -9.96 -16.02 -5.53
N SER A 140 -9.43 -14.99 -4.92
CA SER A 140 -8.30 -15.05 -3.99
C SER A 140 -8.66 -15.91 -2.75
N ARG A 141 -9.86 -15.73 -2.17
CA ARG A 141 -10.33 -16.51 -1.01
C ARG A 141 -10.44 -18.01 -1.28
N LYS A 142 -10.75 -18.43 -2.52
CA LYS A 142 -10.80 -19.85 -2.86
C LYS A 142 -9.46 -20.56 -2.66
N LYS A 143 -8.37 -19.86 -2.89
CA LYS A 143 -6.99 -20.38 -2.76
C LYS A 143 -6.42 -20.30 -1.35
N MET A 144 -7.15 -19.66 -0.41
CA MET A 144 -6.74 -19.58 0.99
C MET A 144 -6.88 -20.89 1.72
N PRO A 145 -6.02 -21.15 2.73
CA PRO A 145 -6.18 -22.27 3.64
C PRO A 145 -7.56 -22.29 4.31
N PHE A 146 -8.17 -23.47 4.37
CA PHE A 146 -9.55 -23.63 4.86
C PHE A 146 -9.75 -23.06 6.27
N VAL A 147 -8.72 -23.18 7.14
CA VAL A 147 -8.76 -22.70 8.53
C VAL A 147 -8.91 -21.18 8.65
N LEU A 148 -8.47 -20.42 7.65
CA LEU A 148 -8.58 -18.96 7.64
C LEU A 148 -9.91 -18.44 7.10
N LYS A 149 -10.69 -19.26 6.40
CA LYS A 149 -11.96 -18.85 5.77
C LYS A 149 -12.99 -18.29 6.76
N PRO A 150 -13.22 -18.88 7.97
CA PRO A 150 -14.13 -18.29 8.95
C PRO A 150 -13.69 -16.92 9.45
N LEU A 151 -12.38 -16.73 9.69
CA LEU A 151 -11.81 -15.45 10.11
C LEU A 151 -12.09 -14.35 9.06
N TYR A 152 -11.82 -14.64 7.79
CA TYR A 152 -12.01 -13.70 6.69
C TYR A 152 -13.49 -13.46 6.37
N GLY A 153 -14.33 -14.47 6.54
CA GLY A 153 -15.77 -14.35 6.27
C GLY A 153 -16.56 -13.61 7.35
N TYR A 154 -16.10 -13.65 8.60
CA TYR A 154 -16.83 -13.07 9.74
C TYR A 154 -16.15 -11.82 10.31
N MET A 155 -14.83 -11.86 10.56
CA MET A 155 -14.19 -10.77 11.29
C MET A 155 -13.84 -9.55 10.43
N ILE A 156 -13.51 -9.72 9.16
CA ILE A 156 -12.97 -8.65 8.33
C ILE A 156 -13.68 -8.43 6.98
N PRO A 157 -15.00 -8.67 6.84
CA PRO A 157 -15.68 -8.44 5.57
C PRO A 157 -15.65 -6.97 5.14
N GLY A 158 -15.84 -6.03 6.06
CA GLY A 158 -15.79 -4.58 5.80
C GLY A 158 -14.41 -4.13 5.28
N PRO A 159 -13.32 -4.35 6.01
CA PRO A 159 -11.97 -4.05 5.54
C PRO A 159 -11.59 -4.71 4.22
N LEU A 160 -12.10 -5.91 3.92
CA LEU A 160 -11.85 -6.57 2.63
C LEU A 160 -12.64 -5.91 1.49
N GLN A 161 -13.87 -5.46 1.74
CA GLN A 161 -14.64 -4.71 0.74
C GLN A 161 -13.97 -3.37 0.40
N ASP A 162 -13.45 -2.66 1.41
CA ASP A 162 -12.70 -1.43 1.20
C ASP A 162 -11.44 -1.68 0.34
N LYS A 163 -10.66 -2.72 0.65
CA LYS A 163 -9.51 -3.09 -0.18
C LYS A 163 -9.87 -3.59 -1.57
N LEU A 164 -11.01 -4.27 -1.75
CA LEU A 164 -11.51 -4.65 -3.07
C LEU A 164 -11.83 -3.41 -3.91
N ALA A 165 -12.46 -2.40 -3.30
CA ALA A 165 -12.74 -1.13 -3.94
C ALA A 165 -11.45 -0.37 -4.30
N THR A 166 -10.46 -0.39 -3.40
CA THR A 166 -9.11 0.13 -3.67
C THR A 166 -8.51 -0.51 -4.93
N GLU A 167 -8.55 -1.82 -5.04
CA GLU A 167 -8.06 -2.53 -6.23
C GLU A 167 -8.89 -2.21 -7.48
N ARG A 168 -10.21 -2.08 -7.34
CA ARG A 168 -11.09 -1.74 -8.46
C ARG A 168 -10.72 -0.41 -9.12
N ILE A 169 -10.34 0.59 -8.30
CA ILE A 169 -9.82 1.89 -8.79
C ILE A 169 -8.47 1.71 -9.46
N LEU A 170 -7.55 0.97 -8.86
CA LEU A 170 -6.21 0.74 -9.41
C LEU A 170 -6.26 0.01 -10.74
N TRP A 171 -7.13 -1.02 -10.90
CA TRP A 171 -7.35 -1.72 -12.16
C TRP A 171 -7.82 -0.78 -13.26
N HIS A 172 -8.74 0.13 -12.95
CA HIS A 172 -9.16 1.15 -13.89
C HIS A 172 -8.01 2.07 -14.31
N CYS A 173 -7.29 2.64 -13.33
CA CYS A 173 -6.18 3.55 -13.62
C CYS A 173 -5.04 2.88 -14.39
N ALA A 174 -4.77 1.60 -14.12
CA ALA A 174 -3.77 0.78 -14.83
C ALA A 174 -4.25 0.32 -16.22
N GLY A 175 -5.56 0.28 -16.44
CA GLY A 175 -6.16 -0.31 -17.65
C GLY A 175 -6.12 -1.84 -17.64
N TRP A 176 -6.08 -2.45 -16.44
CA TRP A 176 -6.14 -3.90 -16.32
C TRP A 176 -7.57 -4.41 -16.45
N GLU A 177 -7.71 -5.61 -17.04
CA GLU A 177 -9.00 -6.28 -17.13
C GLU A 177 -9.47 -6.73 -15.74
N TRP A 178 -10.69 -6.32 -15.36
CA TRP A 178 -11.30 -6.77 -14.11
C TRP A 178 -11.92 -8.15 -14.30
N ASN A 179 -11.56 -9.08 -13.43
CA ASN A 179 -12.15 -10.42 -13.45
C ASN A 179 -13.59 -10.38 -12.90
N PRO A 180 -14.62 -10.68 -13.69
CA PRO A 180 -16.02 -10.65 -13.21
C PRO A 180 -16.28 -11.59 -12.04
N ALA A 181 -15.49 -12.68 -11.90
CA ALA A 181 -15.60 -13.62 -10.78
C ALA A 181 -15.15 -13.03 -9.43
N ASP A 182 -14.46 -11.91 -9.44
CA ASP A 182 -14.10 -11.16 -8.21
C ASP A 182 -15.25 -10.29 -7.69
N GLY A 183 -16.31 -10.12 -8.49
CA GLY A 183 -17.46 -9.31 -8.15
C GLY A 183 -17.13 -7.81 -8.17
N GLU A 184 -18.13 -7.01 -7.82
CA GLU A 184 -17.94 -5.56 -7.61
C GLU A 184 -18.01 -5.25 -6.12
N PRO A 185 -17.26 -4.24 -5.63
CA PRO A 185 -17.44 -3.73 -4.28
C PRO A 185 -18.88 -3.28 -4.02
N SER A 186 -19.32 -3.33 -2.78
CA SER A 186 -20.66 -2.83 -2.44
C SER A 186 -20.81 -1.35 -2.76
N ALA A 187 -22.01 -0.91 -3.13
CA ALA A 187 -22.30 0.50 -3.45
C ALA A 187 -22.07 1.45 -2.25
N GLU A 188 -22.09 0.93 -1.02
CA GLU A 188 -21.75 1.66 0.21
C GLU A 188 -20.26 2.02 0.27
N VAL A 189 -19.40 1.15 -0.29
CA VAL A 189 -17.94 1.32 -0.27
C VAL A 189 -17.45 2.03 -1.54
N LEU A 190 -18.00 1.68 -2.70
CA LEU A 190 -17.66 2.30 -3.97
C LEU A 190 -18.96 2.63 -4.74
N ASN A 191 -19.30 3.91 -4.82
CA ASN A 191 -20.51 4.35 -5.52
C ASN A 191 -20.44 4.03 -7.01
N LYS A 192 -21.60 4.01 -7.70
CA LYS A 192 -21.67 3.62 -9.12
C LYS A 192 -20.97 4.60 -10.05
N ASP A 193 -20.89 5.86 -9.65
CA ASP A 193 -20.35 6.96 -10.46
C ASP A 193 -18.88 7.27 -10.15
N TRP A 194 -18.20 6.39 -9.42
CA TRP A 194 -16.81 6.61 -8.97
C TRP A 194 -15.83 6.93 -10.12
N LYS A 195 -16.10 6.44 -11.34
CA LYS A 195 -15.27 6.73 -12.52
C LYS A 195 -15.36 8.17 -12.99
N ALA A 196 -16.44 8.87 -12.60
CA ALA A 196 -16.64 10.29 -12.87
C ALA A 196 -16.05 11.20 -11.77
N THR A 197 -15.34 10.65 -10.78
CA THR A 197 -14.68 11.44 -9.74
C THR A 197 -13.70 12.42 -10.38
N GLU A 198 -13.89 13.69 -10.08
CA GLU A 198 -13.04 14.76 -10.62
C GLU A 198 -11.58 14.55 -10.22
N GLY A 199 -10.68 14.65 -11.17
CA GLY A 199 -9.25 14.46 -10.95
C GLY A 199 -8.76 13.01 -10.97
N LEU A 200 -9.66 12.02 -10.96
CA LEU A 200 -9.25 10.62 -11.03
C LEU A 200 -8.49 10.35 -12.35
N PRO A 201 -7.33 9.69 -12.30
CA PRO A 201 -6.60 9.31 -13.50
C PRO A 201 -7.46 8.49 -14.47
N ALA A 202 -7.38 8.82 -15.76
CA ALA A 202 -8.15 8.14 -16.79
C ALA A 202 -7.81 6.64 -16.87
N ALA A 203 -8.74 5.86 -17.42
CA ALA A 203 -8.51 4.42 -17.62
C ALA A 203 -7.20 4.17 -18.38
N GLY A 204 -6.33 3.36 -17.81
CA GLY A 204 -5.06 2.99 -18.40
C GLY A 204 -4.00 4.09 -18.48
N SER A 205 -4.19 5.22 -17.79
CA SER A 205 -3.21 6.30 -17.78
C SER A 205 -2.01 6.05 -16.84
N LEU A 206 -2.15 5.15 -15.87
CA LEU A 206 -1.09 4.79 -14.92
C LEU A 206 -0.61 3.36 -15.19
N LYS A 207 0.54 3.22 -15.85
CA LYS A 207 1.08 1.90 -16.22
C LYS A 207 1.98 1.30 -15.14
N ASP A 208 2.63 2.15 -14.37
CA ASP A 208 3.62 1.77 -13.37
C ASP A 208 2.98 1.56 -11.99
N ILE A 209 2.07 0.58 -11.90
CA ILE A 209 1.40 0.21 -10.65
C ILE A 209 1.79 -1.22 -10.26
N VAL A 210 2.09 -1.42 -8.98
CA VAL A 210 2.17 -2.74 -8.35
C VAL A 210 1.15 -2.79 -7.21
N VAL A 211 0.30 -3.80 -7.23
CA VAL A 211 -0.59 -4.15 -6.12
C VAL A 211 -0.03 -5.36 -5.40
N LEU A 212 0.45 -5.19 -4.18
CA LEU A 212 0.99 -6.27 -3.36
C LEU A 212 -0.07 -6.80 -2.40
N ARG A 213 -0.37 -8.08 -2.49
CA ARG A 213 -1.29 -8.84 -1.62
C ARG A 213 -0.49 -9.73 -0.65
N PRO A 214 -0.13 -9.27 0.54
CA PRO A 214 0.48 -10.12 1.55
C PRO A 214 -0.53 -11.15 2.10
N ALA A 215 -0.02 -12.33 2.48
CA ALA A 215 -0.73 -13.27 3.33
C ALA A 215 -0.95 -12.69 4.74
N LEU A 216 -1.44 -13.50 5.70
CA LEU A 216 -1.64 -13.04 7.08
C LEU A 216 -0.35 -12.42 7.65
N LEU A 217 -0.46 -11.15 8.02
CA LEU A 217 0.69 -10.38 8.51
C LEU A 217 1.04 -10.76 9.95
N ILE A 218 2.31 -11.07 10.19
CA ILE A 218 2.88 -11.32 11.51
C ILE A 218 4.00 -10.33 11.82
N ASP A 219 4.31 -10.20 13.10
CA ASP A 219 5.45 -9.42 13.58
C ASP A 219 6.58 -10.39 13.99
N CYS A 220 7.64 -10.39 13.21
CA CYS A 220 8.90 -11.06 13.51
C CYS A 220 10.05 -10.34 12.81
N GLU A 221 11.28 -10.78 13.02
CA GLU A 221 12.44 -10.28 12.29
C GLU A 221 12.31 -10.52 10.79
N CYS A 222 13.08 -9.76 10.00
CA CYS A 222 13.16 -9.98 8.55
C CYS A 222 13.91 -11.28 8.29
N LEU A 223 13.19 -12.30 7.84
CA LEU A 223 13.82 -13.59 7.55
C LEU A 223 14.67 -13.51 6.28
N ALA A 224 14.32 -12.61 5.35
CA ALA A 224 15.11 -12.41 4.13
C ALA A 224 16.50 -11.84 4.43
N ASP A 225 16.61 -10.86 5.35
CA ASP A 225 17.91 -10.32 5.79
C ASP A 225 18.74 -11.43 6.43
N SER A 226 18.15 -12.21 7.36
CA SER A 226 18.83 -13.32 8.00
C SER A 226 19.25 -14.44 7.02
N ALA A 227 18.46 -14.68 5.98
CA ALA A 227 18.79 -15.64 4.93
C ALA A 227 19.95 -15.13 4.07
N ALA A 228 19.96 -13.84 3.71
CA ALA A 228 21.04 -13.23 2.94
C ALA A 228 22.38 -13.29 3.69
N GLU A 229 22.40 -12.97 4.99
CA GLU A 229 23.58 -13.10 5.85
C GLU A 229 24.14 -14.55 5.91
N GLN A 230 23.27 -15.53 5.76
CA GLN A 230 23.63 -16.95 5.79
C GLN A 230 23.85 -17.56 4.41
N GLY A 231 23.75 -16.78 3.32
CA GLY A 231 23.85 -17.27 1.95
C GLY A 231 22.73 -18.25 1.56
N LYS A 232 21.56 -18.13 2.20
CA LYS A 232 20.38 -18.97 1.96
C LYS A 232 19.42 -18.31 0.95
N PRO A 233 18.58 -19.10 0.26
CA PRO A 233 17.54 -18.55 -0.61
C PRO A 233 16.51 -17.75 0.19
N LEU A 234 15.75 -16.89 -0.52
CA LEU A 234 14.66 -16.12 0.07
C LEU A 234 13.65 -17.02 0.79
N PRO A 235 13.26 -16.68 2.01
CA PRO A 235 12.36 -17.50 2.84
C PRO A 235 10.90 -17.38 2.45
N TYR A 236 10.56 -16.47 1.55
CA TYR A 236 9.20 -16.24 1.08
C TYR A 236 9.08 -16.52 -0.42
N ARG A 237 7.85 -16.85 -0.81
CA ARG A 237 7.43 -16.93 -2.21
C ARG A 237 6.75 -15.63 -2.58
N CYS A 238 7.02 -15.15 -3.78
CA CYS A 238 6.38 -13.97 -4.34
C CYS A 238 6.14 -14.18 -5.84
N GLY A 239 5.13 -13.51 -6.37
CA GLY A 239 4.82 -13.60 -7.80
C GLY A 239 3.42 -13.13 -8.15
N PRO A 240 3.09 -13.13 -9.46
CA PRO A 240 1.75 -12.80 -9.95
C PRO A 240 0.69 -13.81 -9.44
N GLY A 241 -0.50 -13.29 -9.16
CA GLY A 241 -1.60 -14.11 -8.66
C GLY A 241 -1.40 -14.53 -7.20
N GLU A 242 -1.94 -15.70 -6.83
CA GLU A 242 -1.84 -16.22 -5.46
C GLU A 242 -0.72 -17.26 -5.37
N VAL A 243 0.31 -16.97 -4.62
CA VAL A 243 1.50 -17.85 -4.45
C VAL A 243 1.28 -18.96 -3.42
N GLY A 244 0.13 -18.98 -2.76
CA GLY A 244 -0.14 -19.87 -1.63
C GLY A 244 0.65 -19.47 -0.38
N GLY A 245 0.35 -20.13 0.74
CA GLY A 245 0.97 -19.81 2.03
C GLY A 245 0.00 -19.15 3.01
N TRP A 246 0.44 -19.00 4.27
CA TRP A 246 -0.45 -18.64 5.36
C TRP A 246 -0.14 -17.28 5.95
N LYS A 247 1.13 -16.95 6.05
CA LYS A 247 1.63 -15.78 6.76
C LYS A 247 2.87 -15.22 6.11
N VAL A 248 3.16 -13.97 6.43
CA VAL A 248 4.42 -13.30 6.06
C VAL A 248 4.70 -12.19 7.07
N SER A 249 5.96 -11.91 7.36
CA SER A 249 6.31 -10.79 8.23
C SER A 249 6.10 -9.45 7.51
N ARG A 250 5.76 -8.42 8.31
CA ARG A 250 5.71 -7.05 7.80
C ARG A 250 7.07 -6.57 7.30
N LYS A 251 8.15 -7.03 7.94
CA LYS A 251 9.52 -6.70 7.54
C LYS A 251 9.91 -7.37 6.23
N ASP A 252 9.50 -8.63 5.97
CA ASP A 252 9.73 -9.29 4.68
C ASP A 252 8.87 -8.70 3.56
N CYS A 253 7.67 -8.23 3.86
CA CYS A 253 6.90 -7.45 2.88
C CYS A 253 7.65 -6.17 2.47
N ALA A 254 8.22 -5.46 3.44
CA ALA A 254 9.01 -4.26 3.18
C ALA A 254 10.31 -4.58 2.42
N HIS A 255 10.98 -5.68 2.76
CA HIS A 255 12.12 -6.21 2.00
C HIS A 255 11.74 -6.45 0.54
N PHE A 256 10.65 -7.18 0.27
CA PHE A 256 10.22 -7.43 -1.11
C PHE A 256 9.84 -6.16 -1.86
N ILE A 257 9.19 -5.18 -1.19
CA ILE A 257 8.88 -3.89 -1.81
C ILE A 257 10.18 -3.19 -2.27
N VAL A 258 11.19 -3.13 -1.40
CA VAL A 258 12.38 -2.30 -1.65
C VAL A 258 13.43 -3.06 -2.44
N GLU A 259 13.86 -4.24 -2.00
CA GLU A 259 14.94 -5.03 -2.59
C GLU A 259 14.46 -5.95 -3.74
N GLY A 260 13.15 -6.22 -3.83
CA GLY A 260 12.56 -6.96 -4.95
C GLY A 260 11.94 -6.02 -5.97
N ILE A 261 10.78 -5.45 -5.64
CA ILE A 261 9.94 -4.73 -6.61
C ILE A 261 10.63 -3.47 -7.15
N LEU A 262 11.18 -2.62 -6.28
CA LEU A 262 11.75 -1.35 -6.72
C LEU A 262 13.11 -1.50 -7.40
N GLU A 263 13.89 -2.51 -7.05
CA GLU A 263 15.20 -2.79 -7.70
C GLU A 263 15.03 -3.47 -9.06
N ASP A 264 14.00 -4.31 -9.23
CA ASP A 264 13.72 -5.01 -10.50
C ASP A 264 12.30 -4.68 -10.99
N TRP A 265 12.08 -3.41 -11.31
CA TRP A 265 10.79 -2.94 -11.79
C TRP A 265 10.37 -3.55 -13.13
N GLU A 266 11.32 -3.94 -13.97
CA GLU A 266 11.03 -4.59 -15.26
C GLU A 266 10.34 -5.94 -15.04
N THR A 267 10.80 -6.70 -14.04
CA THR A 267 10.17 -7.99 -13.68
C THR A 267 8.84 -7.80 -12.97
N TRP A 268 8.72 -6.85 -12.05
CA TRP A 268 7.61 -6.78 -11.12
C TRP A 268 6.59 -5.69 -11.42
N GLY A 269 6.96 -4.64 -12.13
CA GLY A 269 6.08 -3.51 -12.46
C GLY A 269 4.86 -3.92 -13.30
N GLY A 270 3.78 -3.14 -13.18
CA GLY A 270 2.55 -3.37 -13.96
C GLY A 270 1.80 -4.64 -13.56
N LYS A 271 1.91 -5.12 -12.33
CA LYS A 271 1.35 -6.43 -11.90
C LYS A 271 0.68 -6.38 -10.53
N GLN A 272 -0.29 -7.27 -10.35
CA GLN A 272 -0.72 -7.69 -9.03
C GLN A 272 0.15 -8.87 -8.58
N LEU A 273 0.73 -8.74 -7.40
CA LEU A 273 1.66 -9.69 -6.81
C LEU A 273 1.14 -10.18 -5.46
N SER A 274 1.52 -11.38 -5.07
CA SER A 274 1.32 -11.90 -3.73
C SER A 274 2.64 -12.30 -3.09
N ILE A 275 2.68 -12.29 -1.74
CA ILE A 275 3.83 -12.71 -0.95
C ILE A 275 3.38 -13.54 0.26
N ALA A 276 4.05 -14.67 0.51
CA ALA A 276 3.80 -15.58 1.63
C ALA A 276 4.99 -16.50 1.91
N TYR A 277 5.06 -17.04 3.13
CA TYR A 277 5.94 -18.17 3.47
C TYR A 277 5.37 -19.49 3.00
#